data_95f03f7e5734222847be321d20d797ec
#
_entry.id   95f03f7e5734222847be321d20d797ec
#
_cell.length_a   1.000
_cell.length_b   1.000
_cell.length_c   1.000
_cell.angle_alpha   90.00
_cell.angle_beta   90.00
_cell.angle_gamma   90.00
#
_symmetry.space_group_name_H-M   'P 1'
#
loop_
_entity.id
_entity.type
_entity.pdbx_description
1 polymer ?
#
loop_
_entity_poly.entity_id
_entity_poly.type
_entity_poly.pdbx_seq_one_letter_code
_entity_poly.pdbx_strand_id
1 'polypeptide(L)'
;MKIRYLSLIVLLVMSVFTPMQAQTYDNLWKELEVLERKDLPKSVISEAMKIYDKAKAEQNVPQMMKAYLTAMQYRSLLTPDSLKVDMNGLEQWASQTGSVEDKAILYSILGEMTMPADVKKGLGYLQASLKDKDRLLLIPVEKLRPIVRVGEASKRYFRDNLYN
;
A
#
# COMPACT_ATOMS: atom_id res chain seq x y z
N MET A 1 -54.93 15.46 -8.38
CA MET A 1 -54.10 15.85 -7.22
C MET A 1 -52.96 14.89 -6.89
N LYS A 2 -52.85 13.69 -7.48
CA LYS A 2 -51.78 12.70 -7.15
C LYS A 2 -50.42 12.93 -7.83
N ILE A 3 -50.33 13.66 -8.93
CA ILE A 3 -49.11 13.90 -9.73
C ILE A 3 -48.19 14.93 -9.08
N ARG A 4 -48.73 15.91 -8.34
CA ARG A 4 -47.94 16.96 -7.69
C ARG A 4 -47.05 16.48 -6.55
N TYR A 5 -47.40 15.40 -5.88
CA TYR A 5 -46.58 14.82 -4.77
C TYR A 5 -45.45 13.94 -5.27
N LEU A 6 -45.60 13.32 -6.45
CA LEU A 6 -44.53 12.49 -7.05
C LEU A 6 -43.31 13.35 -7.46
N SER A 7 -43.58 14.54 -8.02
CA SER A 7 -42.53 15.51 -8.40
C SER A 7 -41.75 16.03 -7.17
N LEU A 8 -42.42 16.24 -6.04
CA LEU A 8 -41.79 16.70 -4.80
C LEU A 8 -40.92 15.63 -4.16
N ILE A 9 -41.31 14.35 -4.21
CA ILE A 9 -40.52 13.23 -3.69
C ILE A 9 -39.26 13.01 -4.52
N VAL A 10 -39.31 13.13 -5.86
CA VAL A 10 -38.16 13.00 -6.73
C VAL A 10 -37.16 14.13 -6.49
N LEU A 11 -37.62 15.35 -6.23
CA LEU A 11 -36.74 16.49 -5.90
C LEU A 11 -36.08 16.34 -4.52
N LEU A 12 -36.75 15.73 -3.55
CA LEU A 12 -36.22 15.49 -2.21
C LEU A 12 -35.13 14.40 -2.19
N VAL A 13 -35.26 13.38 -3.06
CA VAL A 13 -34.27 12.29 -3.17
C VAL A 13 -32.98 12.75 -3.89
N MET A 14 -33.05 13.73 -4.78
CA MET A 14 -31.88 14.28 -5.46
C MET A 14 -31.01 15.20 -4.61
N SER A 15 -31.52 15.72 -3.49
CA SER A 15 -30.77 16.67 -2.65
C SER A 15 -29.83 16.00 -1.61
N VAL A 16 -29.80 14.67 -1.54
CA VAL A 16 -28.93 13.94 -0.56
C VAL A 16 -27.63 13.44 -1.18
N PHE A 17 -27.47 13.52 -2.50
CA PHE A 17 -26.16 13.27 -3.14
C PHE A 17 -25.29 14.54 -3.10
N THR A 18 -24.85 14.93 -1.89
CA THR A 18 -23.62 15.72 -1.79
C THR A 18 -22.50 14.84 -2.34
N PRO A 19 -21.74 15.25 -3.38
CA PRO A 19 -20.55 14.51 -3.75
C PRO A 19 -19.63 14.53 -2.52
N MET A 20 -19.51 13.40 -1.85
CA MET A 20 -18.49 13.20 -0.83
C MET A 20 -17.18 13.42 -1.58
N GLN A 21 -16.56 14.60 -1.36
CA GLN A 21 -15.30 14.94 -2.00
C GLN A 21 -14.36 13.77 -1.74
N ALA A 22 -14.03 13.02 -2.79
CA ALA A 22 -13.15 11.88 -2.70
C ALA A 22 -11.80 12.39 -2.16
N GLN A 23 -11.53 12.08 -0.90
CA GLN A 23 -10.31 12.49 -0.22
C GLN A 23 -9.13 11.89 -0.99
N THR A 24 -8.21 12.74 -1.44
CA THR A 24 -7.04 12.30 -2.20
C THR A 24 -6.06 11.54 -1.27
N TYR A 25 -5.28 10.64 -1.83
CA TYR A 25 -4.24 9.94 -1.05
C TYR A 25 -3.27 10.91 -0.38
N ASP A 26 -2.91 12.00 -1.06
CA ASP A 26 -2.01 13.02 -0.48
C ASP A 26 -2.57 13.64 0.80
N ASN A 27 -3.88 13.91 0.84
CA ASN A 27 -4.52 14.45 2.03
C ASN A 27 -4.56 13.41 3.16
N LEU A 28 -4.92 12.17 2.85
CA LEU A 28 -4.92 11.06 3.82
C LEU A 28 -3.53 10.83 4.42
N TRP A 29 -2.48 10.84 3.60
CA TRP A 29 -1.11 10.71 4.09
C TRP A 29 -0.67 11.90 4.93
N LYS A 30 -1.07 13.13 4.60
CA LYS A 30 -0.80 14.32 5.43
C LYS A 30 -1.49 14.25 6.79
N GLU A 31 -2.73 13.75 6.83
CA GLU A 31 -3.45 13.54 8.10
C GLU A 31 -2.73 12.48 8.96
N LEU A 32 -2.29 11.38 8.35
CA LEU A 32 -1.51 10.36 9.04
C LEU A 32 -0.19 10.92 9.58
N GLU A 33 0.56 11.71 8.80
CA GLU A 33 1.79 12.37 9.25
C GLU A 33 1.58 13.29 10.47
N VAL A 34 0.40 13.90 10.58
CA VAL A 34 0.06 14.69 11.78
C VAL A 34 -0.07 13.80 13.01
N LEU A 35 -0.63 12.60 12.86
CA LEU A 35 -0.76 11.62 13.94
C LEU A 35 0.62 11.06 14.35
N GLU A 36 1.51 10.83 13.39
CA GLU A 36 2.90 10.41 13.64
C GLU A 36 3.65 11.47 14.47
N ARG A 37 3.56 12.73 14.07
CA ARG A 37 4.18 13.86 14.82
C ARG A 37 3.64 14.03 16.24
N LYS A 38 2.42 13.57 16.51
CA LYS A 38 1.80 13.58 17.84
C LYS A 38 2.09 12.33 18.66
N ASP A 39 2.88 11.41 18.14
CA ASP A 39 3.20 10.13 18.77
C ASP A 39 1.93 9.33 19.17
N LEU A 40 0.99 9.19 18.21
CA LEU A 40 -0.28 8.51 18.41
C LEU A 40 -0.34 7.18 17.62
N PRO A 41 0.44 6.16 17.98
CA PRO A 41 0.63 4.95 17.18
C PRO A 41 -0.67 4.19 16.89
N LYS A 42 -1.60 4.11 17.82
CA LYS A 42 -2.91 3.45 17.62
C LYS A 42 -3.75 4.19 16.57
N SER A 43 -3.70 5.51 16.56
CA SER A 43 -4.41 6.34 15.59
C SER A 43 -3.75 6.24 14.21
N VAL A 44 -2.42 6.17 14.14
CA VAL A 44 -1.67 5.92 12.89
C VAL A 44 -2.09 4.59 12.29
N ILE A 45 -2.14 3.51 13.07
CA ILE A 45 -2.60 2.20 12.59
C ILE A 45 -4.02 2.28 12.03
N SER A 46 -4.93 2.92 12.76
CA SER A 46 -6.32 3.08 12.34
C SER A 46 -6.43 3.84 11.02
N GLU A 47 -5.70 4.95 10.88
CA GLU A 47 -5.73 5.76 9.66
C GLU A 47 -5.07 5.05 8.47
N ALA A 48 -3.93 4.38 8.70
CA ALA A 48 -3.28 3.55 7.69
C ALA A 48 -4.23 2.45 7.17
N MET A 49 -5.00 1.81 8.04
CA MET A 49 -5.97 0.78 7.62
C MET A 49 -7.14 1.37 6.83
N LYS A 50 -7.60 2.59 7.10
CA LYS A 50 -8.59 3.27 6.26
C LYS A 50 -8.04 3.55 4.86
N ILE A 51 -6.76 3.99 4.77
CA ILE A 51 -6.08 4.18 3.48
C ILE A 51 -5.99 2.85 2.74
N TYR A 52 -5.65 1.77 3.45
CA TYR A 52 -5.60 0.42 2.89
C TYR A 52 -6.94 -0.01 2.30
N ASP A 53 -8.04 0.15 3.05
CA ASP A 53 -9.37 -0.26 2.61
C ASP A 53 -9.84 0.56 1.39
N LYS A 54 -9.58 1.88 1.39
CA LYS A 54 -9.83 2.74 0.23
C LYS A 54 -9.03 2.26 -0.98
N ALA A 55 -7.73 2.03 -0.81
CA ALA A 55 -6.86 1.59 -1.89
C ALA A 55 -7.26 0.21 -2.43
N LYS A 56 -7.72 -0.68 -1.55
CA LYS A 56 -8.25 -1.99 -1.93
C LYS A 56 -9.53 -1.86 -2.78
N ALA A 57 -10.45 -0.99 -2.39
CA ALA A 57 -11.67 -0.74 -3.15
C ALA A 57 -11.37 -0.15 -4.55
N GLU A 58 -10.32 0.67 -4.65
CA GLU A 58 -9.88 1.30 -5.90
C GLU A 58 -8.85 0.46 -6.69
N GLN A 59 -8.49 -0.72 -6.19
CA GLN A 59 -7.45 -1.59 -6.78
C GLN A 59 -6.09 -0.89 -6.94
N ASN A 60 -5.80 0.08 -6.07
CA ASN A 60 -4.55 0.84 -6.06
C ASN A 60 -3.50 0.11 -5.22
N VAL A 61 -2.87 -0.91 -5.80
CA VAL A 61 -1.94 -1.80 -5.09
C VAL A 61 -0.76 -1.06 -4.45
N PRO A 62 -0.12 -0.07 -5.08
CA PRO A 62 0.95 0.69 -4.43
C PRO A 62 0.51 1.39 -3.14
N GLN A 63 -0.68 1.97 -3.11
CA GLN A 63 -1.21 2.59 -1.90
C GLN A 63 -1.60 1.56 -0.84
N MET A 64 -2.15 0.40 -1.27
CA MET A 64 -2.41 -0.72 -0.35
C MET A 64 -1.14 -1.18 0.35
N MET A 65 -0.06 -1.41 -0.40
CA MET A 65 1.21 -1.86 0.15
C MET A 65 1.78 -0.83 1.13
N LYS A 66 1.83 0.44 0.74
CA LYS A 66 2.31 1.52 1.61
C LYS A 66 1.52 1.56 2.92
N ALA A 67 0.21 1.52 2.84
CA ALA A 67 -0.66 1.59 4.01
C ALA A 67 -0.49 0.35 4.93
N TYR A 68 -0.41 -0.84 4.34
CA TYR A 68 -0.17 -2.07 5.09
C TYR A 68 1.17 -2.06 5.83
N LEU A 69 2.25 -1.66 5.15
CA LEU A 69 3.59 -1.56 5.73
C LEU A 69 3.65 -0.51 6.85
N THR A 70 2.99 0.63 6.67
CA THR A 70 2.88 1.65 7.71
C THR A 70 2.16 1.09 8.94
N ALA A 71 0.98 0.46 8.75
CA ALA A 71 0.25 -0.14 9.87
C ALA A 71 1.08 -1.26 10.57
N MET A 72 1.76 -2.11 9.81
CA MET A 72 2.65 -3.15 10.31
C MET A 72 3.78 -2.59 11.17
N GLN A 73 4.44 -1.53 10.72
CA GLN A 73 5.50 -0.86 11.49
C GLN A 73 4.99 -0.40 12.84
N TYR A 74 3.86 0.30 12.89
CA TYR A 74 3.30 0.80 14.16
C TYR A 74 2.70 -0.30 15.03
N ARG A 75 2.14 -1.38 14.44
CA ARG A 75 1.72 -2.57 15.21
C ARG A 75 2.90 -3.23 15.92
N SER A 76 4.02 -3.39 15.22
CA SER A 76 5.21 -4.00 15.80
C SER A 76 5.82 -3.20 16.96
N LEU A 77 5.68 -1.86 16.94
CA LEU A 77 6.09 -1.02 18.08
C LEU A 77 5.22 -1.24 19.32
N LEU A 78 3.92 -1.49 19.14
CA LEU A 78 2.99 -1.73 20.26
C LEU A 78 2.99 -3.19 20.72
N THR A 79 3.16 -4.12 19.79
CA THR A 79 3.08 -5.56 20.03
C THR A 79 4.09 -6.26 19.13
N PRO A 80 5.32 -6.51 19.60
CA PRO A 80 6.39 -7.10 18.78
C PRO A 80 6.00 -8.41 18.09
N ASP A 81 5.20 -9.25 18.72
CA ASP A 81 4.73 -10.53 18.15
C ASP A 81 3.83 -10.34 16.92
N SER A 82 3.24 -9.16 16.73
CA SER A 82 2.43 -8.85 15.55
C SER A 82 3.24 -8.91 14.24
N LEU A 83 4.55 -8.65 14.32
CA LEU A 83 5.44 -8.68 13.16
C LEU A 83 5.39 -10.02 12.43
N LYS A 84 5.40 -11.12 13.18
CA LYS A 84 5.32 -12.47 12.60
C LYS A 84 3.99 -12.70 11.84
N VAL A 85 2.89 -12.21 12.40
CA VAL A 85 1.57 -12.33 11.78
C VAL A 85 1.53 -11.50 10.49
N ASP A 86 2.02 -10.27 10.54
CA ASP A 86 2.07 -9.37 9.39
C ASP A 86 2.99 -9.90 8.28
N MET A 87 4.15 -10.47 8.63
CA MET A 87 5.07 -11.12 7.68
C MET A 87 4.40 -12.30 6.97
N ASN A 88 3.66 -13.13 7.70
CA ASN A 88 2.89 -14.24 7.11
C ASN A 88 1.81 -13.69 6.15
N GLY A 89 1.16 -12.58 6.49
CA GLY A 89 0.19 -11.91 5.62
C GLY A 89 0.82 -11.43 4.31
N LEU A 90 2.02 -10.83 4.36
CA LEU A 90 2.77 -10.43 3.17
C LEU A 90 3.18 -11.63 2.32
N GLU A 91 3.64 -12.73 2.95
CA GLU A 91 4.03 -13.95 2.25
C GLU A 91 2.82 -14.57 1.53
N GLN A 92 1.67 -14.61 2.19
CA GLN A 92 0.42 -15.06 1.59
C GLN A 92 0.02 -14.17 0.41
N TRP A 93 0.08 -12.85 0.56
CA TRP A 93 -0.21 -11.92 -0.52
C TRP A 93 0.72 -12.13 -1.72
N ALA A 94 2.04 -12.22 -1.49
CA ALA A 94 3.03 -12.49 -2.54
C ALA A 94 2.77 -13.80 -3.28
N SER A 95 2.32 -14.86 -2.57
CA SER A 95 2.03 -16.16 -3.18
C SER A 95 0.74 -16.16 -4.00
N GLN A 96 -0.24 -15.36 -3.63
CA GLN A 96 -1.58 -15.36 -4.23
C GLN A 96 -1.73 -14.34 -5.39
N THR A 97 -0.94 -13.27 -5.40
CA THR A 97 -1.04 -12.27 -6.49
C THR A 97 -0.63 -12.83 -7.84
N GLY A 98 -1.41 -12.49 -8.88
CA GLY A 98 -1.06 -12.79 -10.27
C GLY A 98 -0.11 -11.78 -10.91
N SER A 99 0.10 -10.61 -10.26
CA SER A 99 0.94 -9.52 -10.76
C SER A 99 2.42 -9.83 -10.53
N VAL A 100 3.22 -9.68 -11.57
CA VAL A 100 4.68 -9.83 -11.50
C VAL A 100 5.29 -8.70 -10.67
N GLU A 101 4.78 -7.47 -10.85
CA GLU A 101 5.20 -6.29 -10.11
C GLU A 101 5.00 -6.49 -8.61
N ASP A 102 3.78 -6.88 -8.23
CA ASP A 102 3.42 -7.05 -6.83
C ASP A 102 4.27 -8.15 -6.17
N LYS A 103 4.47 -9.27 -6.87
CA LYS A 103 5.35 -10.35 -6.40
C LYS A 103 6.77 -9.87 -6.17
N ALA A 104 7.34 -9.15 -7.13
CA ALA A 104 8.70 -8.66 -7.03
C ALA A 104 8.89 -7.77 -5.80
N ILE A 105 7.96 -6.81 -5.59
CA ILE A 105 8.03 -5.89 -4.46
C ILE A 105 7.83 -6.63 -3.14
N LEU A 106 6.79 -7.46 -3.03
CA LEU A 106 6.47 -8.17 -1.79
C LEU A 106 7.60 -9.12 -1.39
N TYR A 107 8.19 -9.86 -2.33
CA TYR A 107 9.33 -10.73 -2.06
C TYR A 107 10.60 -9.94 -1.74
N SER A 108 10.83 -8.77 -2.34
CA SER A 108 11.94 -7.89 -1.97
C SER A 108 11.82 -7.44 -0.51
N ILE A 109 10.63 -6.95 -0.11
CA ILE A 109 10.35 -6.54 1.27
C ILE A 109 10.52 -7.71 2.25
N LEU A 110 9.95 -8.88 1.93
CA LEU A 110 10.10 -10.09 2.75
C LEU A 110 11.58 -10.50 2.89
N GLY A 111 12.35 -10.38 1.81
CA GLY A 111 13.77 -10.67 1.80
C GLY A 111 14.53 -9.77 2.76
N GLU A 112 14.38 -8.46 2.62
CA GLU A 112 15.04 -7.48 3.47
C GLU A 112 14.67 -7.65 4.95
N MET A 113 13.40 -7.88 5.25
CA MET A 113 12.92 -8.06 6.63
C MET A 113 13.34 -9.39 7.25
N THR A 114 13.52 -10.44 6.45
CA THR A 114 13.90 -11.77 6.93
C THR A 114 15.42 -11.92 7.11
N MET A 115 16.20 -11.26 6.26
CA MET A 115 17.69 -11.40 6.24
C MET A 115 18.36 -11.25 7.59
N PRO A 116 17.98 -10.30 8.48
CA PRO A 116 18.64 -10.16 9.79
C PRO A 116 18.49 -11.38 10.70
N ALA A 117 17.41 -12.14 10.56
CA ALA A 117 17.13 -13.32 11.38
C ALA A 117 17.47 -14.64 10.68
N ASP A 118 17.27 -14.72 9.37
CA ASP A 118 17.52 -15.91 8.53
C ASP A 118 18.01 -15.50 7.15
N VAL A 119 19.33 -15.46 7.00
CA VAL A 119 20.01 -15.08 5.75
C VAL A 119 19.60 -15.98 4.59
N LYS A 120 19.50 -17.31 4.81
CA LYS A 120 19.17 -18.25 3.74
C LYS A 120 17.74 -18.03 3.22
N LYS A 121 16.77 -17.88 4.13
CA LYS A 121 15.39 -17.62 3.78
C LYS A 121 15.25 -16.25 3.13
N GLY A 122 15.91 -15.23 3.67
CA GLY A 122 15.93 -13.87 3.10
C GLY A 122 16.47 -13.83 1.67
N LEU A 123 17.61 -14.47 1.41
CA LEU A 123 18.16 -14.60 0.05
C LEU A 123 17.20 -15.34 -0.89
N GLY A 124 16.49 -16.37 -0.41
CA GLY A 124 15.46 -17.06 -1.20
C GLY A 124 14.34 -16.13 -1.67
N TYR A 125 13.88 -15.23 -0.79
CA TYR A 125 12.90 -14.22 -1.17
C TYR A 125 13.46 -13.19 -2.17
N LEU A 126 14.69 -12.70 -1.95
CA LEU A 126 15.32 -11.76 -2.90
C LEU A 126 15.52 -12.40 -4.28
N GLN A 127 15.90 -13.68 -4.35
CA GLN A 127 15.96 -14.41 -5.61
C GLN A 127 14.59 -14.54 -6.27
N ALA A 128 13.54 -14.82 -5.49
CA ALA A 128 12.18 -14.89 -5.99
C ALA A 128 11.68 -13.54 -6.53
N SER A 129 12.09 -12.42 -5.92
CA SER A 129 11.72 -11.07 -6.38
C SER A 129 12.27 -10.75 -7.78
N LEU A 130 13.39 -11.34 -8.16
CA LEU A 130 14.07 -11.09 -9.45
C LEU A 130 13.76 -12.12 -10.54
N LYS A 131 12.87 -13.08 -10.26
CA LYS A 131 12.62 -14.22 -11.15
C LYS A 131 12.17 -13.82 -12.56
N ASP A 132 11.33 -12.79 -12.67
CA ASP A 132 10.75 -12.34 -13.94
C ASP A 132 11.50 -11.14 -14.54
N LYS A 133 12.84 -11.20 -14.57
CA LYS A 133 13.73 -10.12 -14.97
C LYS A 133 13.29 -9.37 -16.21
N ASP A 134 12.99 -10.08 -17.31
CA ASP A 134 12.68 -9.45 -18.60
C ASP A 134 11.40 -8.59 -18.51
N ARG A 135 10.43 -9.00 -17.70
CA ARG A 135 9.22 -8.23 -17.45
C ARG A 135 9.49 -7.05 -16.52
N LEU A 136 10.30 -7.24 -15.46
CA LEU A 136 10.63 -6.20 -14.50
C LEU A 136 11.40 -5.04 -15.15
N LEU A 137 12.25 -5.34 -16.14
CA LEU A 137 12.98 -4.33 -16.92
C LEU A 137 12.07 -3.39 -17.73
N LEU A 138 10.82 -3.79 -18.01
CA LEU A 138 9.84 -3.01 -18.77
C LEU A 138 8.92 -2.18 -17.87
N ILE A 139 8.96 -2.39 -16.55
CA ILE A 139 8.07 -1.73 -15.60
C ILE A 139 8.73 -0.46 -15.06
N PRO A 140 8.19 0.74 -15.37
CA PRO A 140 8.74 1.99 -14.85
C PRO A 140 8.46 2.12 -13.35
N VAL A 141 9.47 2.52 -12.58
CA VAL A 141 9.37 2.72 -11.11
C VAL A 141 8.36 3.80 -10.73
N GLU A 142 8.08 4.74 -11.64
CA GLU A 142 7.09 5.81 -11.42
C GLU A 142 5.73 5.31 -10.95
N LYS A 143 5.28 4.16 -11.45
CA LYS A 143 4.01 3.55 -11.04
C LYS A 143 3.98 3.13 -9.57
N LEU A 144 5.16 2.98 -8.98
CA LEU A 144 5.36 2.42 -7.64
C LEU A 144 5.87 3.47 -6.64
N ARG A 145 5.91 4.75 -7.03
CA ARG A 145 6.37 5.88 -6.18
C ARG A 145 5.84 5.89 -4.75
N PRO A 146 4.61 5.48 -4.45
CA PRO A 146 4.17 5.40 -3.07
C PRO A 146 5.04 4.51 -2.17
N ILE A 147 5.68 3.47 -2.76
CA ILE A 147 6.45 2.45 -2.03
C ILE A 147 7.94 2.59 -2.30
N VAL A 148 8.31 2.82 -3.56
CA VAL A 148 9.72 2.82 -4.00
C VAL A 148 10.24 4.24 -4.07
N ARG A 149 11.30 4.54 -3.32
CA ARG A 149 12.06 5.80 -3.43
C ARG A 149 13.37 5.53 -4.16
N VAL A 150 13.50 6.09 -5.35
CA VAL A 150 14.79 6.05 -6.08
C VAL A 150 15.64 7.22 -5.59
N GLY A 151 16.80 6.92 -4.99
CA GLY A 151 17.76 7.95 -4.59
C GLY A 151 18.38 8.63 -5.80
N GLU A 152 18.80 9.90 -5.66
CA GLU A 152 19.43 10.66 -6.76
C GLU A 152 20.70 9.99 -7.30
N ALA A 153 21.47 9.29 -6.44
CA ALA A 153 22.63 8.53 -6.87
C ALA A 153 22.24 7.35 -7.78
N SER A 154 21.14 6.67 -7.46
CA SER A 154 20.65 5.53 -8.24
C SER A 154 20.18 5.93 -9.63
N LYS A 155 19.60 7.12 -9.79
CA LYS A 155 19.15 7.64 -11.09
C LYS A 155 20.31 7.80 -12.10
N ARG A 156 21.53 8.00 -11.62
CA ARG A 156 22.71 8.15 -12.48
C ARG A 156 23.24 6.83 -13.05
N TYR A 157 23.07 5.74 -12.31
CA TYR A 157 23.72 4.46 -12.59
C TYR A 157 22.75 3.37 -13.02
N PHE A 158 21.48 3.48 -12.68
CA PHE A 158 20.48 2.46 -12.96
C PHE A 158 19.37 3.02 -13.84
N ARG A 159 18.85 2.17 -14.72
CA ARG A 159 17.64 2.49 -15.46
C ARG A 159 16.46 2.55 -14.51
N ASP A 160 15.52 3.45 -14.79
CA ASP A 160 14.35 3.70 -13.98
C ASP A 160 13.28 2.61 -14.20
N ASN A 161 13.59 1.39 -13.82
CA ASN A 161 12.72 0.22 -13.91
C ASN A 161 12.77 -0.61 -12.63
N LEU A 162 11.81 -1.51 -12.45
CA LEU A 162 11.63 -2.28 -11.23
C LEU A 162 12.71 -3.33 -10.98
N TYR A 163 13.49 -3.72 -11.96
CA TYR A 163 14.57 -4.69 -11.80
C TYR A 163 15.81 -4.11 -11.11
N ASN A 164 16.11 -2.83 -11.33
CA ASN A 164 17.28 -2.12 -10.78
C ASN A 164 16.95 -1.42 -9.47
#